data_20d8aaf1fd2fb0a1b5aa6756e336c53d
#
_entry.id   20d8aaf1fd2fb0a1b5aa6756e336c53d
#
_cell.length_a   1.000
_cell.length_b   1.000
_cell.length_c   1.000
_cell.angle_alpha   90.00
_cell.angle_beta   90.00
_cell.angle_gamma   90.00
#
_symmetry.space_group_name_H-M   'P 1'
#
loop_
_entity.id
_entity.type
_entity.pdbx_description
1 polymer ?
#
loop_
_entity_poly.entity_id
_entity_poly.type
_entity_poly.pdbx_seq_one_letter_code
_entity_poly.pdbx_strand_id
1 'polypeptide(L)'
;MTQTELRFDASKPPSIRLMVLEAMSDGRWWRLESLAAYCREKYGKWTSDATISARLRQLSEQGHPHETRPRGKGSMAVEYRLVR
;
A
#
# COMPACT_ATOMS: atom_id res chain seq x y z
N MET A 1 -0.47 -31.36 -0.55
CA MET A 1 -0.14 -30.70 -0.70
C MET A 1 -0.24 -30.00 -0.48
N THR A 2 -0.23 -29.64 -0.37
CA THR A 2 -0.12 -28.86 -0.52
C THR A 2 -0.25 -28.01 -0.09
N GLN A 3 -0.34 -27.64 0.59
CA GLN A 3 -0.38 -26.66 0.88
C GLN A 3 0.17 -25.65 0.58
N THR A 4 0.66 -25.82 0.48
CA THR A 4 1.40 -24.91 -0.17
C THR A 4 0.66 -23.83 -0.75
N GLU A 5 -0.40 -24.10 -1.29
CA GLU A 5 -1.17 -23.13 -1.98
C GLU A 5 -1.71 -22.09 -1.04
N LEU A 6 -1.83 -22.41 0.19
CA LEU A 6 -2.28 -21.45 1.15
C LEU A 6 -1.17 -20.62 1.68
N ARG A 7 0.05 -21.04 1.39
CA ARG A 7 1.17 -20.41 1.93
C ARG A 7 1.74 -19.43 1.00
N PHE A 8 2.29 -18.39 1.51
CA PHE A 8 3.01 -17.43 0.74
C PHE A 8 4.18 -18.10 0.05
N ASP A 9 4.25 -17.94 -1.25
CA ASP A 9 5.36 -18.49 -2.04
C ASP A 9 6.54 -17.54 -1.93
N ALA A 10 7.62 -17.99 -1.31
CA ALA A 10 8.78 -17.15 -1.07
C ALA A 10 9.47 -16.70 -2.36
N SER A 11 9.22 -17.37 -3.47
CA SER A 11 9.81 -16.98 -4.73
C SER A 11 9.03 -15.87 -5.42
N LYS A 12 7.88 -15.51 -4.91
CA LYS A 12 7.04 -14.48 -5.49
C LYS A 12 6.74 -13.41 -4.47
N PRO A 13 6.83 -12.14 -4.83
CA PRO A 13 6.44 -11.09 -3.91
C PRO A 13 4.93 -11.09 -3.70
N PRO A 14 4.44 -10.55 -2.60
CA PRO A 14 3.01 -10.37 -2.42
C PRO A 14 2.47 -9.38 -3.47
N SER A 15 1.16 -9.32 -3.60
CA SER A 15 0.56 -8.34 -4.49
C SER A 15 0.85 -6.93 -3.99
N ILE A 16 0.76 -5.96 -4.89
CA ILE A 16 0.97 -4.56 -4.50
C ILE A 16 -0.01 -4.17 -3.40
N ARG A 17 -1.24 -4.67 -3.47
CA ARG A 17 -2.25 -4.39 -2.44
C ARG A 17 -1.77 -4.84 -1.07
N LEU A 18 -1.20 -6.03 -0.97
CA LEU A 18 -0.68 -6.53 0.29
C LEU A 18 0.55 -5.76 0.74
N MET A 19 1.41 -5.35 -0.19
CA MET A 19 2.56 -4.54 0.15
C MET A 19 2.14 -3.21 0.76
N VAL A 20 1.12 -2.58 0.19
CA VAL A 20 0.60 -1.32 0.69
C VAL A 20 -0.01 -1.51 2.07
N LEU A 21 -0.79 -2.57 2.25
CA LEU A 21 -1.39 -2.86 3.55
C LEU A 21 -0.32 -3.08 4.61
N GLU A 22 0.71 -3.82 4.27
CA GLU A 22 1.82 -4.07 5.18
C GLU A 22 2.51 -2.77 5.58
N ALA A 23 2.82 -1.94 4.59
CA ALA A 23 3.50 -0.68 4.87
C ALA A 23 2.67 0.21 5.80
N MET A 24 1.39 0.31 5.52
CA MET A 24 0.53 1.23 6.25
C MET A 24 0.05 0.67 7.59
N SER A 25 0.39 -0.57 7.91
CA SER A 25 -0.03 -1.17 9.17
C SER A 25 0.62 -0.51 10.39
N ASP A 26 1.66 0.31 10.18
CA ASP A 26 2.31 1.02 11.27
C ASP A 26 1.52 2.24 11.75
N GLY A 27 0.44 2.61 11.05
CA GLY A 27 -0.39 3.73 11.46
C GLY A 27 0.13 5.09 11.10
N ARG A 28 1.25 5.18 10.40
CA ARG A 28 1.82 6.47 10.01
C ARG A 28 1.12 7.01 8.77
N TRP A 29 1.34 8.29 8.53
CA TRP A 29 0.89 8.93 7.30
C TRP A 29 1.89 8.62 6.18
N TRP A 30 1.37 8.25 5.02
CA TRP A 30 2.18 7.86 3.88
C TRP A 30 1.80 8.68 2.66
N ARG A 31 2.79 9.00 1.84
CA ARG A 31 2.57 9.59 0.51
C ARG A 31 2.53 8.48 -0.52
N LEU A 32 1.86 8.72 -1.64
CA LEU A 32 1.82 7.71 -2.69
C LEU A 32 3.22 7.34 -3.16
N GLU A 33 4.08 8.34 -3.34
CA GLU A 33 5.45 8.07 -3.78
C GLU A 33 6.24 7.29 -2.74
N SER A 34 5.97 7.49 -1.47
CA SER A 34 6.63 6.73 -0.42
C SER A 34 6.19 5.28 -0.42
N LEU A 35 4.91 5.04 -0.67
CA LEU A 35 4.41 3.68 -0.78
C LEU A 35 5.00 2.98 -2.00
N ALA A 36 5.11 3.69 -3.11
CA ALA A 36 5.75 3.13 -4.30
C ALA A 36 7.21 2.79 -4.03
N ALA A 37 7.92 3.67 -3.31
CA ALA A 37 9.31 3.43 -2.93
C ALA A 37 9.43 2.22 -2.02
N TYR A 38 8.51 2.06 -1.09
CA TYR A 38 8.49 0.89 -0.20
C TYR A 38 8.40 -0.40 -1.02
N CYS A 39 7.49 -0.45 -1.98
CA CYS A 39 7.32 -1.63 -2.82
C CYS A 39 8.59 -1.93 -3.60
N ARG A 40 9.22 -0.90 -4.15
CA ARG A 40 10.44 -1.07 -4.93
C ARG A 40 11.60 -1.52 -4.05
N GLU A 41 11.79 -0.89 -2.90
CA GLU A 41 12.96 -1.16 -2.08
C GLU A 41 12.87 -2.47 -1.33
N LYS A 42 11.69 -2.84 -0.89
CA LYS A 42 11.54 -4.07 -0.12
C LYS A 42 11.33 -5.29 -1.02
N TYR A 43 10.61 -5.11 -2.12
CA TYR A 43 10.21 -6.24 -2.95
C TYR A 43 10.72 -6.16 -4.38
N GLY A 44 11.41 -5.09 -4.74
CA GLY A 44 11.86 -4.89 -6.11
C GLY A 44 10.73 -4.67 -7.10
N LYS A 45 9.57 -4.26 -6.62
CA LYS A 45 8.39 -4.14 -7.48
C LYS A 45 8.15 -2.69 -7.83
N TRP A 46 8.25 -2.36 -9.12
CA TRP A 46 7.96 -1.03 -9.60
C TRP A 46 6.47 -0.81 -9.75
N THR A 47 6.00 0.35 -9.32
CA THR A 47 4.59 0.68 -9.43
C THR A 47 4.45 2.20 -9.48
N SER A 48 3.36 2.66 -10.05
CA SER A 48 3.10 4.09 -10.18
C SER A 48 2.22 4.56 -9.04
N ASP A 49 2.19 5.89 -8.85
CA ASP A 49 1.32 6.48 -7.85
C ASP A 49 -0.14 6.17 -8.15
N ALA A 50 -0.50 6.15 -9.44
CA ALA A 50 -1.87 5.83 -9.83
C ALA A 50 -2.25 4.42 -9.43
N THR A 51 -1.32 3.48 -9.58
CA THR A 51 -1.55 2.10 -9.16
C THR A 51 -1.73 2.01 -7.66
N ILE A 52 -0.88 2.71 -6.90
CA ILE A 52 -1.00 2.74 -5.43
C ILE A 52 -2.38 3.29 -5.04
N SER A 53 -2.79 4.38 -5.65
CA SER A 53 -4.08 4.99 -5.35
C SER A 53 -5.23 4.01 -5.61
N ALA A 54 -5.17 3.28 -6.72
CA ALA A 54 -6.18 2.28 -7.05
C ALA A 54 -6.21 1.16 -6.02
N ARG A 55 -5.03 0.73 -5.55
CA ARG A 55 -4.96 -0.32 -4.55
C ARG A 55 -5.51 0.13 -3.21
N LEU A 56 -5.29 1.40 -2.85
CA LEU A 56 -5.88 1.94 -1.62
C LEU A 56 -7.40 1.91 -1.69
N ARG A 57 -7.97 2.23 -2.86
CA ARG A 57 -9.41 2.15 -3.03
C ARG A 57 -9.90 0.72 -2.86
N GLN A 58 -9.18 -0.24 -3.43
CA GLN A 58 -9.55 -1.66 -3.29
C GLN A 58 -9.49 -2.12 -1.84
N LEU A 59 -8.46 -1.69 -1.11
CA LEU A 59 -8.36 -2.02 0.31
C LEU A 59 -9.52 -1.45 1.10
N SER A 60 -9.93 -0.24 0.77
CA SER A 60 -11.07 0.38 1.42
C SER A 60 -12.33 -0.46 1.21
N GLU A 61 -12.52 -0.96 -0.01
CA GLU A 61 -13.67 -1.81 -0.33
C GLU A 61 -13.62 -3.15 0.37
N GLN A 62 -12.43 -3.58 0.76
CA GLN A 62 -12.22 -4.88 1.40
C GLN A 62 -12.16 -4.78 2.92
N GLY A 63 -12.56 -3.67 3.49
CA GLY A 63 -12.61 -3.51 4.93
C GLY A 63 -11.38 -2.88 5.54
N HIS A 64 -10.50 -2.31 4.74
CA HIS A 64 -9.31 -1.61 5.23
C HIS A 64 -9.35 -0.16 4.76
N PRO A 65 -10.27 0.65 5.28
CA PRO A 65 -10.41 2.03 4.83
C PRO A 65 -9.20 2.87 5.20
N HIS A 66 -9.01 3.96 4.50
CA HIS A 66 -7.93 4.89 4.77
C HIS A 66 -8.49 6.29 4.92
N GLU A 67 -7.74 7.13 5.63
CA GLU A 67 -8.03 8.55 5.69
C GLU A 67 -6.97 9.31 4.92
N THR A 68 -7.31 10.53 4.55
CA THR A 68 -6.41 11.41 3.81
C THR A 68 -6.28 12.73 4.54
N ARG A 69 -5.16 13.41 4.29
CA ARG A 69 -4.98 14.78 4.75
C ARG A 69 -4.08 15.51 3.76
N PRO A 70 -4.20 16.85 3.62
CA PRO A 70 -3.29 17.59 2.78
C PRO A 70 -1.87 17.51 3.34
N ARG A 71 -0.89 17.46 2.44
CA ARG A 71 0.52 17.44 2.85
C ARG A 71 0.94 18.77 3.44
N GLY A 72 0.29 19.85 3.00
CA GLY A 72 0.64 21.16 3.50
C GLY A 72 -0.30 22.17 2.91
N LYS A 73 -0.24 23.35 3.48
CA LYS A 73 -1.12 24.42 3.05
C LYS A 73 -0.83 24.77 1.59
N GLY A 74 -1.86 24.80 0.79
CA GLY A 74 -1.72 25.11 -0.63
C GLY A 74 -1.23 23.99 -1.49
N SER A 75 -0.99 22.81 -0.92
CA SER A 75 -0.55 21.65 -1.68
C SER A 75 -1.75 20.84 -2.15
N MET A 76 -1.68 20.36 -3.38
CA MET A 76 -2.69 19.44 -3.90
C MET A 76 -2.38 17.99 -3.57
N ALA A 77 -1.19 17.72 -3.07
CA ALA A 77 -0.81 16.37 -2.69
C ALA A 77 -1.41 16.03 -1.34
N VAL A 78 -1.69 14.76 -1.13
CA VAL A 78 -2.27 14.30 0.13
C VAL A 78 -1.44 13.16 0.70
N GLU A 79 -1.63 12.92 1.97
CA GLU A 79 -1.06 11.78 2.66
C GLU A 79 -2.18 10.85 3.09
N TYR A 80 -1.85 9.58 3.28
CA TYR A 80 -2.81 8.51 3.53
C TYR A 80 -2.41 7.74 4.77
N ARG A 81 -3.41 7.28 5.52
CA ARG A 81 -3.19 6.46 6.71
C ARG A 81 -4.35 5.49 6.83
N LEU A 82 -4.07 4.26 7.24
CA LEU A 82 -5.15 3.30 7.50
C LEU A 82 -5.93 3.72 8.73
N VAL A 83 -7.24 3.56 8.64
CA VAL A 83 -8.14 3.77 9.77
C VAL A 83 -8.14 2.49 10.59
N ARG A 84 -7.98 2.64 11.88
CA ARG A 84 -7.92 1.48 12.75
C ARG A 84 -9.14 1.36 13.61
#